data_a1726ebd030036e5edb2e89c5ad70781
#
_entry.id   a1726ebd030036e5edb2e89c5ad70781
#
_cell.length_a   1.000
_cell.length_b   1.000
_cell.length_c   1.000
_cell.angle_alpha   90.00
_cell.angle_beta   90.00
_cell.angle_gamma   90.00
#
_symmetry.space_group_name_H-M   'P 1'
#
loop_
_entity.id
_entity.type
_entity.pdbx_description
1 polymer ?
#
loop_
_entity_poly.entity_id
_entity_poly.type
_entity_poly.pdbx_seq_one_letter_code
_entity_poly.pdbx_strand_id
1 'polypeptide(L)'
;REMNPRFSIIVPTLDNLDDLEKLILSINSQTLLPEEVVIADSSSTNDIQNRIDSIPSAFDITYIRVGRAYPYDRFLRYIFSLPVLRNNKKRFPKGRAFPYEATNAGVDIAQNEWIGFLDATTIPKNSWLKDYWGFVSKYKCDVVLGNTKYFAESKFQKLLRASTYGRRGHETAPGSIIKKVNFLNGFKIMEGVRSGGDVAWKNSVKENFKYFSPEKHYLKYSNLAKNIFPALKKFFVYQIYTSFVDIQHNVKDIYLGLTLILSLIIVPKWNYIVGWDSPMFIPHITKVFFICVLLIITITFLINRTVFRTLSNSSFLANLSKLSIFMIITFCIYNWNAVVAKWVEDSIWYIPHITKIFLLIIIGASFVYRGIYFPIKNKIKLNYLFPFNWILVGSLGIALDIVKAPGYILGAIFATFLRGRK
;
A
#
# COMPACT_ATOMS: atom_id res chain seq x y z
N ARG A 1 -31.07 4.13 32.08
CA ARG A 1 -30.11 5.16 31.61
C ARG A 1 -29.02 4.41 30.85
N GLU A 2 -29.01 4.51 29.53
CA GLU A 2 -27.87 4.06 28.76
C GLU A 2 -26.68 4.92 29.23
N MET A 3 -25.68 4.27 29.83
CA MET A 3 -24.45 4.97 30.18
C MET A 3 -23.81 5.47 28.89
N ASN A 4 -23.46 6.75 28.84
CA ASN A 4 -22.69 7.29 27.70
C ASN A 4 -21.39 6.48 27.56
N PRO A 5 -21.09 6.01 26.35
CA PRO A 5 -19.86 5.24 26.12
C PRO A 5 -18.64 6.12 26.38
N ARG A 6 -17.62 5.54 27.01
CA ARG A 6 -16.35 6.23 27.26
C ARG A 6 -15.32 5.84 26.22
N PHE A 7 -14.72 6.83 25.58
CA PHE A 7 -13.76 6.64 24.51
C PHE A 7 -12.39 7.20 24.83
N SER A 8 -11.35 6.43 24.51
CA SER A 8 -9.98 6.91 24.35
C SER A 8 -9.61 6.93 22.86
N ILE A 9 -9.22 8.08 22.34
CA ILE A 9 -8.79 8.20 20.94
C ILE A 9 -7.27 8.14 20.88
N ILE A 10 -6.73 7.20 20.12
CA ILE A 10 -5.29 6.98 19.99
C ILE A 10 -4.78 7.65 18.71
N VAL A 11 -3.78 8.51 18.88
CA VAL A 11 -3.18 9.30 17.79
C VAL A 11 -1.67 9.08 17.76
N PRO A 12 -1.17 8.19 16.88
CA PRO A 12 0.25 8.10 16.60
C PRO A 12 0.72 9.35 15.86
N THR A 13 1.83 9.93 16.27
CA THR A 13 2.39 11.13 15.64
C THR A 13 3.89 11.03 15.42
N LEU A 14 4.40 11.76 14.41
CA LEU A 14 5.80 11.81 14.04
C LEU A 14 6.12 13.13 13.33
N ASP A 15 6.71 14.09 14.04
CA ASP A 15 7.14 15.40 13.53
C ASP A 15 6.01 16.20 12.80
N ASN A 16 4.75 16.02 13.20
CA ASN A 16 3.57 16.59 12.53
C ASN A 16 2.75 17.49 13.48
N LEU A 17 3.38 18.47 14.11
CA LEU A 17 2.72 19.34 15.08
C LEU A 17 1.52 20.08 14.49
N ASP A 18 1.67 20.72 13.32
CA ASP A 18 0.60 21.50 12.68
C ASP A 18 -0.63 20.64 12.31
N ASP A 19 -0.40 19.41 11.87
CA ASP A 19 -1.50 18.49 11.55
C ASP A 19 -2.16 17.96 12.82
N LEU A 20 -1.38 17.73 13.88
CA LEU A 20 -1.89 17.31 15.17
C LEU A 20 -2.77 18.41 15.81
N GLU A 21 -2.36 19.68 15.77
CA GLU A 21 -3.16 20.81 16.26
C GLU A 21 -4.52 20.85 15.52
N LYS A 22 -4.54 20.75 14.18
CA LYS A 22 -5.77 20.70 13.39
C LYS A 22 -6.66 19.52 13.78
N LEU A 23 -6.04 18.35 14.03
CA LEU A 23 -6.79 17.17 14.45
C LEU A 23 -7.43 17.38 15.81
N ILE A 24 -6.70 17.90 16.83
CA ILE A 24 -7.23 18.18 18.17
C ILE A 24 -8.40 19.16 18.08
N LEU A 25 -8.29 20.24 17.30
CA LEU A 25 -9.38 21.20 17.06
C LEU A 25 -10.59 20.52 16.39
N SER A 26 -10.37 19.56 15.49
CA SER A 26 -11.44 18.79 14.87
C SER A 26 -12.11 17.82 15.84
N ILE A 27 -11.36 17.26 16.80
CA ILE A 27 -11.93 16.42 17.86
C ILE A 27 -12.74 17.29 18.84
N ASN A 28 -12.29 18.50 19.20
CA ASN A 28 -13.07 19.46 19.99
C ASN A 28 -14.44 19.80 19.39
N SER A 29 -14.56 19.73 18.07
CA SER A 29 -15.82 20.02 17.37
C SER A 29 -16.72 18.80 17.19
N GLN A 30 -16.40 17.64 17.79
CA GLN A 30 -17.24 16.45 17.71
C GLN A 30 -18.55 16.63 18.46
N THR A 31 -19.64 16.08 17.93
CA THR A 31 -20.97 16.09 18.58
C THR A 31 -21.05 15.11 19.78
N LEU A 32 -20.14 14.15 19.85
CA LEU A 32 -19.87 13.32 21.00
C LEU A 32 -18.36 13.42 21.26
N LEU A 33 -17.97 13.99 22.38
CA LEU A 33 -16.57 14.13 22.76
C LEU A 33 -16.02 12.82 23.34
N PRO A 34 -14.76 12.47 23.06
CA PRO A 34 -14.08 11.44 23.82
C PRO A 34 -13.75 11.96 25.24
N GLU A 35 -13.54 11.08 26.18
CA GLU A 35 -13.01 11.44 27.51
C GLU A 35 -11.51 11.67 27.45
N GLU A 36 -10.81 10.93 26.58
CA GLU A 36 -9.36 10.94 26.52
C GLU A 36 -8.84 10.91 25.09
N VAL A 37 -7.77 11.65 24.82
CA VAL A 37 -6.95 11.53 23.62
C VAL A 37 -5.52 11.18 24.01
N VAL A 38 -5.06 10.00 23.60
CA VAL A 38 -3.71 9.52 23.85
C VAL A 38 -2.83 9.85 22.65
N ILE A 39 -1.84 10.69 22.84
CA ILE A 39 -0.86 11.07 21.82
C ILE A 39 0.40 10.24 22.00
N ALA A 40 0.61 9.30 21.07
CA ALA A 40 1.76 8.41 21.05
C ALA A 40 2.82 8.97 20.09
N ASP A 41 3.77 9.72 20.64
CA ASP A 41 4.74 10.49 19.88
C ASP A 41 6.05 9.72 19.63
N SER A 42 6.42 9.60 18.36
CA SER A 42 7.70 9.02 17.91
C SER A 42 8.65 10.06 17.30
N SER A 43 8.40 11.34 17.51
CA SER A 43 9.20 12.45 16.97
C SER A 43 10.63 12.44 17.49
N SER A 44 11.57 13.07 16.77
CA SER A 44 12.95 13.22 17.19
C SER A 44 13.17 14.43 18.12
N THR A 45 12.25 15.38 18.08
CA THR A 45 12.28 16.63 18.87
C THR A 45 11.20 16.58 19.95
N ASN A 46 11.26 17.51 20.88
CA ASN A 46 10.27 17.65 21.94
C ASN A 46 9.17 18.68 21.58
N ASP A 47 9.08 19.09 20.32
CA ASP A 47 8.18 20.16 19.90
C ASP A 47 6.72 19.85 20.23
N ILE A 48 6.28 18.61 20.00
CA ILE A 48 4.93 18.15 20.31
C ILE A 48 4.72 18.17 21.83
N GLN A 49 5.64 17.57 22.59
CA GLN A 49 5.57 17.55 24.05
C GLN A 49 5.47 18.95 24.66
N ASN A 50 6.30 19.88 24.18
CA ASN A 50 6.35 21.24 24.70
C ASN A 50 5.10 22.06 24.36
N ARG A 51 4.39 21.69 23.30
CA ARG A 51 3.27 22.46 22.76
C ARG A 51 1.90 21.89 23.14
N ILE A 52 1.83 20.60 23.49
CA ILE A 52 0.57 19.88 23.64
C ILE A 52 -0.33 20.51 24.73
N ASP A 53 0.26 20.94 25.84
CA ASP A 53 -0.46 21.52 26.96
C ASP A 53 -1.04 22.92 26.65
N SER A 54 -0.55 23.56 25.58
CA SER A 54 -1.05 24.84 25.10
C SER A 54 -2.19 24.72 24.09
N ILE A 55 -2.50 23.52 23.63
CA ILE A 55 -3.60 23.30 22.64
C ILE A 55 -4.92 23.19 23.41
N PRO A 56 -5.90 24.06 23.13
CA PRO A 56 -7.20 24.00 23.81
C PRO A 56 -7.88 22.65 23.55
N SER A 57 -8.28 21.94 24.60
CA SER A 57 -8.99 20.66 24.50
C SER A 57 -10.16 20.61 25.46
N ALA A 58 -11.27 19.99 25.04
CA ALA A 58 -12.45 19.71 25.84
C ALA A 58 -12.45 18.28 26.42
N PHE A 59 -11.32 17.60 26.38
CA PHE A 59 -11.07 16.23 26.83
C PHE A 59 -9.66 16.14 27.43
N ASP A 60 -9.39 15.08 28.15
CA ASP A 60 -8.05 14.86 28.71
C ASP A 60 -7.06 14.46 27.63
N ILE A 61 -5.86 15.04 27.65
CA ILE A 61 -4.77 14.67 26.75
C ILE A 61 -3.70 13.92 27.53
N THR A 62 -3.48 12.66 27.17
CA THR A 62 -2.40 11.82 27.69
C THR A 62 -1.28 11.76 26.66
N TYR A 63 -0.07 12.19 27.05
CA TYR A 63 1.11 12.16 26.16
C TYR A 63 2.05 11.04 26.56
N ILE A 64 2.50 10.24 25.57
CA ILE A 64 3.59 9.28 25.74
C ILE A 64 4.63 9.41 24.65
N ARG A 65 5.91 9.24 25.04
CA ARG A 65 7.01 9.10 24.10
C ARG A 65 7.23 7.65 23.77
N VAL A 66 7.17 7.30 22.49
CA VAL A 66 7.33 5.91 22.04
C VAL A 66 8.65 5.73 21.32
N GLY A 67 9.54 4.92 21.90
CA GLY A 67 10.79 4.48 21.30
C GLY A 67 10.61 3.13 20.60
N ARG A 68 11.66 2.70 19.90
CA ARG A 68 11.64 1.46 19.13
C ARG A 68 12.62 0.41 19.63
N ALA A 69 12.17 -0.85 19.64
CA ALA A 69 12.94 -1.98 20.15
C ALA A 69 13.45 -2.98 19.08
N TYR A 70 13.06 -2.86 17.78
CA TYR A 70 13.29 -3.92 16.80
C TYR A 70 14.64 -3.85 16.07
N PRO A 71 15.44 -4.96 16.04
CA PRO A 71 16.81 -4.97 15.51
C PRO A 71 16.94 -4.90 13.97
N TYR A 72 15.93 -5.32 13.21
CA TYR A 72 15.99 -5.30 11.75
C TYR A 72 15.86 -3.90 11.12
N ASP A 73 15.58 -2.89 11.92
CA ASP A 73 15.68 -1.50 11.52
C ASP A 73 17.09 -1.10 11.02
N ARG A 74 18.15 -1.73 11.54
CA ARG A 74 19.55 -1.48 11.11
C ARG A 74 19.75 -1.80 9.63
N PHE A 75 19.13 -2.86 9.13
CA PHE A 75 19.30 -3.30 7.76
C PHE A 75 18.50 -2.43 6.78
N LEU A 76 17.26 -2.11 7.11
CA LEU A 76 16.47 -1.16 6.31
C LEU A 76 17.12 0.23 6.31
N ARG A 77 17.75 0.67 7.41
CA ARG A 77 18.56 1.90 7.43
C ARG A 77 19.76 1.83 6.51
N TYR A 78 20.41 0.68 6.42
CA TYR A 78 21.54 0.48 5.50
C TYR A 78 21.09 0.66 4.05
N ILE A 79 19.96 0.08 3.65
CA ILE A 79 19.42 0.22 2.30
C ILE A 79 19.01 1.67 2.01
N PHE A 80 18.33 2.33 2.95
CA PHE A 80 17.96 3.75 2.78
C PHE A 80 19.13 4.72 2.94
N SER A 81 20.31 4.24 3.37
CA SER A 81 21.56 5.02 3.39
C SER A 81 22.30 4.98 2.06
N LEU A 82 21.89 4.15 1.11
CA LEU A 82 22.47 4.11 -0.22
C LEU A 82 22.36 5.48 -0.91
N PRO A 83 23.34 5.90 -1.72
CA PRO A 83 23.43 7.26 -2.28
C PRO A 83 22.17 7.74 -3.00
N VAL A 84 21.49 6.84 -3.71
CA VAL A 84 20.22 7.10 -4.44
C VAL A 84 19.04 7.43 -3.49
N LEU A 85 19.11 6.99 -2.23
CA LEU A 85 18.04 7.17 -1.24
C LEU A 85 18.48 8.10 -0.09
N ARG A 86 19.72 8.60 -0.12
CA ARG A 86 20.45 9.25 0.99
C ARG A 86 19.93 10.63 1.42
N ASN A 87 19.08 11.29 0.65
CA ASN A 87 18.70 12.69 0.89
C ASN A 87 17.82 12.95 2.11
N ASN A 88 17.74 12.01 3.09
CA ASN A 88 16.93 12.19 4.28
C ASN A 88 17.52 11.54 5.54
N LYS A 89 18.70 12.00 5.97
CA LYS A 89 19.26 11.67 7.30
C LYS A 89 18.30 12.01 8.47
N LYS A 90 17.33 12.90 8.25
CA LYS A 90 16.32 13.29 9.25
C LYS A 90 15.15 12.30 9.41
N ARG A 91 14.92 11.35 8.50
CA ARG A 91 13.69 10.54 8.49
C ARG A 91 13.72 9.24 9.30
N PHE A 92 14.89 8.75 9.69
CA PHE A 92 15.00 7.53 10.50
C PHE A 92 16.11 7.66 11.55
N PRO A 93 15.98 8.57 12.54
CA PRO A 93 16.91 8.57 13.66
C PRO A 93 16.74 7.29 14.47
N LYS A 94 17.83 6.86 15.13
CA LYS A 94 17.82 5.73 16.06
C LYS A 94 16.69 5.90 17.07
N GLY A 95 15.83 4.90 17.23
CA GLY A 95 14.84 4.86 18.31
C GLY A 95 13.43 5.32 17.97
N ARG A 96 13.09 5.69 16.74
CA ARG A 96 11.70 6.04 16.37
C ARG A 96 10.84 4.79 16.17
N ALA A 97 9.67 4.77 16.79
CA ALA A 97 8.66 3.75 16.56
C ALA A 97 7.95 3.94 15.21
N PHE A 98 7.42 2.86 14.64
CA PHE A 98 6.49 2.95 13.53
C PHE A 98 5.08 3.30 14.02
N PRO A 99 4.18 3.75 13.14
CA PRO A 99 2.83 4.16 13.55
C PRO A 99 2.08 3.07 14.33
N TYR A 100 2.23 1.80 13.97
CA TYR A 100 1.53 0.69 14.63
C TYR A 100 2.06 0.39 16.04
N GLU A 101 3.37 0.50 16.24
CA GLU A 101 4.01 0.40 17.56
C GLU A 101 3.52 1.52 18.46
N ALA A 102 3.46 2.74 17.94
CA ALA A 102 2.94 3.89 18.67
C ALA A 102 1.46 3.74 19.00
N THR A 103 0.65 3.24 18.03
CA THR A 103 -0.78 2.96 18.28
C THR A 103 -0.96 1.91 19.37
N ASN A 104 -0.23 0.79 19.30
CA ASN A 104 -0.32 -0.27 20.32
C ASN A 104 0.06 0.23 21.70
N ALA A 105 1.17 0.99 21.82
CA ALA A 105 1.60 1.59 23.08
C ALA A 105 0.56 2.58 23.64
N GLY A 106 -0.10 3.35 22.76
CA GLY A 106 -1.18 4.24 23.16
C GLY A 106 -2.39 3.49 23.70
N VAL A 107 -2.77 2.36 23.09
CA VAL A 107 -3.88 1.52 23.61
C VAL A 107 -3.55 0.91 24.95
N ASP A 108 -2.29 0.50 25.18
CA ASP A 108 -1.89 -0.11 26.45
C ASP A 108 -2.15 0.80 27.65
N ILE A 109 -1.95 2.13 27.50
CA ILE A 109 -2.16 3.11 28.57
C ILE A 109 -3.55 3.74 28.60
N ALA A 110 -4.33 3.64 27.51
CA ALA A 110 -5.68 4.20 27.42
C ALA A 110 -6.56 3.70 28.57
N GLN A 111 -7.46 4.55 29.11
CA GLN A 111 -8.21 4.23 30.31
C GLN A 111 -9.64 3.76 30.05
N ASN A 112 -10.19 4.05 28.86
CA ASN A 112 -11.61 3.83 28.58
C ASN A 112 -11.87 2.48 27.89
N GLU A 113 -13.13 2.03 27.94
CA GLU A 113 -13.59 0.75 27.41
C GLU A 113 -13.49 0.68 25.89
N TRP A 114 -13.78 1.78 25.22
CA TRP A 114 -13.76 1.88 23.77
C TRP A 114 -12.56 2.67 23.27
N ILE A 115 -11.89 2.13 22.26
CA ILE A 115 -10.74 2.75 21.61
C ILE A 115 -11.13 3.21 20.22
N GLY A 116 -10.79 4.45 19.89
CA GLY A 116 -10.84 4.97 18.52
C GLY A 116 -9.45 5.26 17.99
N PHE A 117 -9.23 5.04 16.70
CA PHE A 117 -7.94 5.30 16.05
C PHE A 117 -8.05 6.50 15.12
N LEU A 118 -7.11 7.44 15.20
CA LEU A 118 -6.95 8.53 14.24
C LEU A 118 -5.48 8.74 13.91
N ASP A 119 -5.18 9.03 12.66
CA ASP A 119 -3.84 9.51 12.28
C ASP A 119 -3.78 11.03 12.41
N ALA A 120 -2.64 11.60 12.80
CA ALA A 120 -2.45 13.04 12.91
C ALA A 120 -2.76 13.82 11.60
N THR A 121 -2.69 13.14 10.45
CA THR A 121 -2.96 13.72 9.11
C THR A 121 -4.38 13.52 8.63
N THR A 122 -5.28 13.00 9.46
CA THR A 122 -6.70 12.78 9.11
C THR A 122 -7.61 13.75 9.87
N ILE A 123 -8.69 14.16 9.23
CA ILE A 123 -9.70 15.03 9.85
C ILE A 123 -11.03 14.28 9.88
N PRO A 124 -11.57 13.94 11.06
CA PRO A 124 -12.87 13.32 11.19
C PRO A 124 -14.01 14.32 10.95
N LYS A 125 -15.17 13.84 10.49
CA LYS A 125 -16.41 14.61 10.48
C LYS A 125 -16.87 14.88 11.91
N ASN A 126 -17.54 15.99 12.17
CA ASN A 126 -18.02 16.34 13.51
C ASN A 126 -18.97 15.29 14.13
N SER A 127 -19.66 14.51 13.31
CA SER A 127 -20.56 13.43 13.76
C SER A 127 -19.88 12.05 13.85
N TRP A 128 -18.55 11.94 13.57
CA TRP A 128 -17.86 10.66 13.45
C TRP A 128 -18.10 9.76 14.67
N LEU A 129 -17.74 10.21 15.85
CA LEU A 129 -17.79 9.38 17.06
C LEU A 129 -19.25 9.05 17.46
N LYS A 130 -20.15 10.03 17.35
CA LYS A 130 -21.58 9.83 17.61
C LYS A 130 -22.23 8.82 16.67
N ASP A 131 -21.95 8.96 15.36
CA ASP A 131 -22.54 8.07 14.35
C ASP A 131 -21.99 6.65 14.51
N TYR A 132 -20.70 6.51 14.82
CA TYR A 132 -20.04 5.22 15.03
C TYR A 132 -20.60 4.51 16.27
N TRP A 133 -20.86 5.24 17.34
CA TRP A 133 -21.57 4.68 18.50
C TRP A 133 -22.99 4.25 18.15
N GLY A 134 -23.69 5.04 17.35
CA GLY A 134 -25.00 4.68 16.81
C GLY A 134 -24.96 3.38 16.00
N PHE A 135 -23.89 3.14 15.22
CA PHE A 135 -23.73 1.86 14.53
C PHE A 135 -23.47 0.69 15.49
N VAL A 136 -22.65 0.88 16.53
CA VAL A 136 -22.44 -0.13 17.56
C VAL A 136 -23.77 -0.52 18.20
N SER A 137 -24.56 0.44 18.63
CA SER A 137 -25.86 0.22 19.27
C SER A 137 -26.87 -0.46 18.34
N LYS A 138 -26.96 0.01 17.09
CA LYS A 138 -27.90 -0.50 16.09
C LYS A 138 -27.58 -1.91 15.63
N TYR A 139 -26.31 -2.17 15.32
CA TYR A 139 -25.90 -3.46 14.74
C TYR A 139 -25.34 -4.43 15.79
N LYS A 140 -25.23 -4.01 17.05
CA LYS A 140 -24.67 -4.79 18.17
C LYS A 140 -23.33 -5.40 17.76
N CYS A 141 -22.42 -4.58 17.24
CA CYS A 141 -21.10 -4.98 16.77
C CYS A 141 -20.00 -4.59 17.77
N ASP A 142 -18.90 -5.32 17.72
CA ASP A 142 -17.74 -5.11 18.58
C ASP A 142 -16.74 -4.13 17.98
N VAL A 143 -16.86 -3.90 16.66
CA VAL A 143 -15.97 -3.06 15.87
C VAL A 143 -16.75 -2.32 14.81
N VAL A 144 -16.48 -1.02 14.65
CA VAL A 144 -16.87 -0.26 13.46
C VAL A 144 -15.60 0.18 12.74
N LEU A 145 -15.45 -0.23 11.49
CA LEU A 145 -14.25 0.06 10.70
C LEU A 145 -14.26 1.49 10.17
N GLY A 146 -13.10 2.12 10.12
CA GLY A 146 -12.92 3.45 9.57
C GLY A 146 -13.18 3.50 8.06
N ASN A 147 -13.64 4.65 7.58
CA ASN A 147 -13.80 4.92 6.15
C ASN A 147 -13.23 6.29 5.81
N THR A 148 -12.10 6.28 5.08
CA THR A 148 -11.31 7.48 4.75
C THR A 148 -11.42 7.80 3.27
N LYS A 149 -11.63 9.06 2.95
CA LYS A 149 -11.59 9.60 1.59
C LYS A 149 -10.38 10.47 1.39
N TYR A 150 -9.67 10.23 0.29
CA TYR A 150 -8.48 10.97 -0.08
C TYR A 150 -8.85 12.23 -0.87
N PHE A 151 -8.39 13.38 -0.38
CA PHE A 151 -8.60 14.68 -1.02
C PHE A 151 -7.34 15.09 -1.80
N ALA A 152 -7.53 15.83 -2.86
CA ALA A 152 -6.47 16.29 -3.75
C ALA A 152 -6.72 17.76 -4.11
N GLU A 153 -5.76 18.61 -3.80
CA GLU A 153 -5.80 20.05 -4.01
C GLU A 153 -5.09 20.43 -5.31
N SER A 154 -3.82 20.01 -5.45
CA SER A 154 -3.01 20.33 -6.62
C SER A 154 -3.36 19.47 -7.85
N LYS A 155 -2.92 19.92 -9.04
CA LYS A 155 -3.07 19.15 -10.28
C LYS A 155 -2.42 17.77 -10.17
N PHE A 156 -1.20 17.69 -9.62
CA PHE A 156 -0.50 16.43 -9.44
C PHE A 156 -1.21 15.51 -8.45
N GLN A 157 -1.70 16.04 -7.33
CA GLN A 157 -2.46 15.24 -6.36
C GLN A 157 -3.75 14.69 -6.96
N LYS A 158 -4.43 15.44 -7.87
CA LYS A 158 -5.61 14.94 -8.60
C LYS A 158 -5.25 13.77 -9.52
N LEU A 159 -4.10 13.85 -10.22
CA LEU A 159 -3.57 12.75 -11.03
C LEU A 159 -3.22 11.54 -10.16
N LEU A 160 -2.48 11.75 -9.07
CA LEU A 160 -2.09 10.69 -8.14
C LEU A 160 -3.31 10.00 -7.54
N ARG A 161 -4.32 10.77 -7.12
CA ARG A 161 -5.57 10.21 -6.61
C ARG A 161 -6.30 9.39 -7.68
N ALA A 162 -6.36 9.88 -8.92
CA ALA A 162 -7.01 9.17 -10.02
C ALA A 162 -6.31 7.84 -10.34
N SER A 163 -4.98 7.79 -10.27
CA SER A 163 -4.19 6.58 -10.53
C SER A 163 -4.10 5.60 -9.35
N THR A 164 -4.57 5.98 -8.14
CA THR A 164 -4.40 5.17 -6.92
C THR A 164 -5.70 4.98 -6.13
N TYR A 165 -6.19 6.01 -5.46
CA TYR A 165 -7.29 5.91 -4.49
C TYR A 165 -8.67 6.18 -5.08
N GLY A 166 -8.76 6.99 -6.13
CA GLY A 166 -10.03 7.41 -6.70
C GLY A 166 -10.80 8.40 -5.80
N ARG A 167 -12.11 8.46 -6.00
CA ARG A 167 -13.02 9.33 -5.23
C ARG A 167 -13.90 8.60 -4.22
N ARG A 168 -13.79 7.28 -4.16
CA ARG A 168 -14.54 6.48 -3.18
C ARG A 168 -13.90 6.58 -1.79
N GLY A 169 -14.68 6.25 -0.76
CA GLY A 169 -14.14 5.98 0.57
C GLY A 169 -13.40 4.64 0.59
N HIS A 170 -12.39 4.55 1.41
CA HIS A 170 -11.62 3.34 1.65
C HIS A 170 -11.72 2.94 3.09
N GLU A 171 -11.92 1.68 3.33
CA GLU A 171 -11.88 1.11 4.65
C GLU A 171 -10.47 1.20 5.22
N THR A 172 -10.33 1.81 6.40
CA THR A 172 -9.04 2.10 7.04
C THR A 172 -9.07 1.75 8.53
N ALA A 173 -7.90 1.44 9.13
CA ALA A 173 -7.80 1.33 10.57
C ALA A 173 -7.97 2.72 11.24
N PRO A 174 -7.37 3.82 10.76
CA PRO A 174 -7.77 5.15 11.21
C PRO A 174 -9.27 5.38 11.01
N GLY A 175 -9.93 5.91 12.04
CA GLY A 175 -11.37 6.10 12.11
C GLY A 175 -12.14 4.89 12.62
N SER A 176 -11.52 3.74 12.84
CA SER A 176 -12.17 2.59 13.47
C SER A 176 -12.34 2.80 14.97
N ILE A 177 -13.41 2.21 15.54
CA ILE A 177 -13.59 2.05 16.98
C ILE A 177 -13.70 0.57 17.32
N ILE A 178 -13.14 0.17 18.46
CA ILE A 178 -13.12 -1.22 18.95
C ILE A 178 -13.14 -1.25 20.47
N LYS A 179 -13.72 -2.30 21.09
CA LYS A 179 -13.56 -2.53 22.51
C LYS A 179 -12.09 -2.76 22.88
N LYS A 180 -11.57 -2.06 23.89
CA LYS A 180 -10.17 -2.18 24.32
C LYS A 180 -9.80 -3.63 24.65
N VAL A 181 -10.65 -4.35 25.34
CA VAL A 181 -10.44 -5.76 25.72
C VAL A 181 -10.21 -6.64 24.48
N ASN A 182 -10.97 -6.44 23.41
CA ASN A 182 -10.82 -7.19 22.17
C ASN A 182 -9.48 -6.91 21.50
N PHE A 183 -9.06 -5.66 21.49
CA PHE A 183 -7.75 -5.26 20.94
C PHE A 183 -6.59 -5.87 21.71
N LEU A 184 -6.62 -5.83 23.03
CA LEU A 184 -5.55 -6.37 23.88
C LEU A 184 -5.47 -7.88 23.90
N ASN A 185 -6.58 -8.60 23.67
CA ASN A 185 -6.65 -10.06 23.66
C ASN A 185 -6.14 -10.70 22.36
N GLY A 186 -5.03 -10.19 21.81
CA GLY A 186 -4.35 -10.79 20.67
C GLY A 186 -4.62 -10.12 19.32
N PHE A 187 -5.38 -9.01 19.31
CA PHE A 187 -5.70 -8.29 18.06
C PHE A 187 -4.99 -6.93 17.95
N LYS A 188 -3.79 -6.83 18.53
CA LYS A 188 -2.90 -5.66 18.30
C LYS A 188 -2.49 -5.56 16.83
N ILE A 189 -2.21 -4.35 16.37
CA ILE A 189 -1.71 -4.13 15.00
C ILE A 189 -0.29 -4.68 14.93
N MET A 190 0.04 -5.34 13.81
CA MET A 190 1.37 -5.92 13.60
C MET A 190 2.46 -4.86 13.72
N GLU A 191 3.39 -5.08 14.63
CA GLU A 191 4.55 -4.22 14.85
C GLU A 191 5.71 -4.54 13.90
N GLY A 192 6.70 -3.65 13.83
CA GLY A 192 7.89 -3.84 12.99
C GLY A 192 7.66 -3.52 11.50
N VAL A 193 6.50 -3.07 11.11
CA VAL A 193 6.16 -2.69 9.74
C VAL A 193 5.62 -1.26 9.67
N ARG A 194 5.97 -0.55 8.61
CA ARG A 194 5.50 0.83 8.40
C ARG A 194 4.16 0.91 7.68
N SER A 195 3.80 -0.13 6.94
CA SER A 195 2.58 -0.19 6.15
C SER A 195 2.08 -1.61 6.02
N GLY A 196 0.78 -1.76 5.74
CA GLY A 196 0.13 -3.05 5.56
C GLY A 196 -0.34 -3.69 6.86
N GLY A 197 0.20 -3.31 8.02
CA GLY A 197 -0.26 -3.82 9.31
C GLY A 197 -1.72 -3.50 9.58
N ASP A 198 -2.20 -2.33 9.16
CA ASP A 198 -3.60 -1.92 9.23
C ASP A 198 -4.53 -2.79 8.37
N VAL A 199 -4.08 -3.23 7.21
CA VAL A 199 -4.86 -4.13 6.34
C VAL A 199 -4.93 -5.53 6.95
N ALA A 200 -3.80 -6.07 7.44
CA ALA A 200 -3.77 -7.35 8.13
C ALA A 200 -4.65 -7.33 9.37
N TRP A 201 -4.57 -6.27 10.17
CA TRP A 201 -5.41 -6.07 11.35
C TRP A 201 -6.90 -6.07 11.00
N LYS A 202 -7.33 -5.30 9.99
CA LYS A 202 -8.72 -5.28 9.54
C LYS A 202 -9.23 -6.65 9.10
N ASN A 203 -8.41 -7.41 8.36
CA ASN A 203 -8.78 -8.75 7.94
C ASN A 203 -8.98 -9.67 9.14
N SER A 204 -8.04 -9.66 10.09
CA SER A 204 -8.16 -10.44 11.33
C SER A 204 -9.38 -10.05 12.16
N VAL A 205 -9.66 -8.76 12.29
CA VAL A 205 -10.84 -8.25 12.99
C VAL A 205 -12.14 -8.72 12.34
N LYS A 206 -12.22 -8.69 11.01
CA LYS A 206 -13.40 -9.17 10.27
C LYS A 206 -13.67 -10.66 10.41
N GLU A 207 -12.62 -11.44 10.57
CA GLU A 207 -12.71 -12.89 10.74
C GLU A 207 -13.15 -13.30 12.16
N ASN A 208 -12.86 -12.46 13.17
CA ASN A 208 -13.01 -12.84 14.58
C ASN A 208 -14.10 -12.06 15.34
N PHE A 209 -14.56 -10.92 14.84
CA PHE A 209 -15.53 -10.08 15.53
C PHE A 209 -16.72 -9.73 14.66
N LYS A 210 -17.85 -9.45 15.32
CA LYS A 210 -18.98 -8.82 14.67
C LYS A 210 -18.65 -7.37 14.38
N TYR A 211 -18.53 -7.04 13.10
CA TYR A 211 -18.12 -5.71 12.66
C TYR A 211 -19.17 -5.01 11.79
N PHE A 212 -19.07 -3.70 11.69
CA PHE A 212 -19.80 -2.88 10.73
C PHE A 212 -18.80 -2.02 9.93
N SER A 213 -19.04 -1.88 8.62
CA SER A 213 -18.24 -1.05 7.73
C SER A 213 -19.14 0.00 7.08
N PRO A 214 -19.01 1.29 7.44
CA PRO A 214 -19.81 2.35 6.87
C PRO A 214 -19.52 2.55 5.37
N GLU A 215 -20.56 2.71 4.56
CA GLU A 215 -20.41 3.02 3.13
C GLU A 215 -19.95 4.47 2.90
N LYS A 216 -20.37 5.40 3.76
CA LYS A 216 -19.99 6.81 3.70
C LYS A 216 -18.66 7.02 4.41
N HIS A 217 -17.83 7.90 3.84
CA HIS A 217 -16.58 8.29 4.49
C HIS A 217 -16.85 9.23 5.67
N TYR A 218 -16.11 8.99 6.75
CA TYR A 218 -16.13 9.83 7.95
C TYR A 218 -14.81 10.57 8.18
N LEU A 219 -13.73 10.10 7.54
CA LEU A 219 -12.42 10.75 7.62
C LEU A 219 -12.03 11.36 6.27
N LYS A 220 -11.35 12.51 6.34
CA LYS A 220 -10.67 13.16 5.22
C LYS A 220 -9.16 13.03 5.40
N TYR A 221 -8.47 12.60 4.34
CA TYR A 221 -7.02 12.61 4.27
C TYR A 221 -6.58 13.55 3.15
N SER A 222 -5.85 14.61 3.49
CA SER A 222 -5.43 15.65 2.53
C SER A 222 -3.92 15.65 2.24
N ASN A 223 -3.13 14.83 2.95
CA ASN A 223 -1.67 14.81 2.84
C ASN A 223 -1.16 13.86 1.74
N LEU A 224 -1.71 13.97 0.52
CA LEU A 224 -1.16 13.28 -0.64
C LEU A 224 0.16 13.90 -1.07
N ALA A 225 1.06 13.09 -1.64
CA ALA A 225 2.32 13.58 -2.19
C ALA A 225 2.07 14.70 -3.21
N LYS A 226 2.85 15.78 -3.11
CA LYS A 226 2.70 16.97 -3.96
C LYS A 226 3.44 16.84 -5.30
N ASN A 227 4.42 15.94 -5.39
CA ASN A 227 5.30 15.73 -6.55
C ASN A 227 5.52 14.24 -6.82
N ILE A 228 6.03 13.93 -8.02
CA ILE A 228 6.23 12.57 -8.49
C ILE A 228 7.26 11.79 -7.64
N PHE A 229 8.41 12.38 -7.33
CA PHE A 229 9.47 11.68 -6.59
C PHE A 229 9.06 11.26 -5.17
N PRO A 230 8.45 12.14 -4.35
CA PRO A 230 7.88 11.71 -3.07
C PRO A 230 6.81 10.63 -3.21
N ALA A 231 5.97 10.68 -4.27
CA ALA A 231 4.98 9.66 -4.53
C ALA A 231 5.64 8.30 -4.82
N LEU A 232 6.56 8.24 -5.80
CA LEU A 232 7.29 7.02 -6.15
C LEU A 232 8.01 6.44 -4.93
N LYS A 233 8.73 7.28 -4.16
CA LYS A 233 9.40 6.85 -2.93
C LYS A 233 8.43 6.27 -1.89
N LYS A 234 7.27 6.93 -1.70
CA LYS A 234 6.24 6.46 -0.76
C LYS A 234 5.74 5.07 -1.15
N PHE A 235 5.39 4.86 -2.42
CA PHE A 235 4.86 3.58 -2.89
C PHE A 235 5.93 2.47 -2.91
N PHE A 236 7.19 2.79 -3.22
CA PHE A 236 8.31 1.86 -3.10
C PHE A 236 8.48 1.36 -1.66
N VAL A 237 8.56 2.30 -0.71
CA VAL A 237 8.72 1.96 0.71
C VAL A 237 7.52 1.18 1.24
N TYR A 238 6.31 1.58 0.89
CA TYR A 238 5.10 0.87 1.28
C TYR A 238 5.10 -0.56 0.77
N GLN A 239 5.58 -0.77 -0.45
CA GLN A 239 5.61 -2.10 -1.04
C GLN A 239 6.61 -3.03 -0.36
N ILE A 240 7.77 -2.52 0.09
CA ILE A 240 8.71 -3.30 0.91
C ILE A 240 8.01 -3.87 2.14
N TYR A 241 7.30 -3.04 2.88
CA TYR A 241 6.63 -3.49 4.12
C TYR A 241 5.38 -4.33 3.84
N THR A 242 4.62 -4.02 2.80
CA THR A 242 3.44 -4.80 2.41
C THR A 242 3.79 -6.25 2.10
N SER A 243 4.97 -6.50 1.53
CA SER A 243 5.46 -7.86 1.30
C SER A 243 5.78 -8.63 2.59
N PHE A 244 6.15 -7.96 3.68
CA PHE A 244 6.31 -8.59 4.99
C PHE A 244 5.00 -9.12 5.57
N VAL A 245 3.90 -8.42 5.31
CA VAL A 245 2.58 -8.71 5.88
C VAL A 245 1.82 -9.73 5.03
N ASP A 246 2.30 -10.01 3.81
CA ASP A 246 1.71 -10.95 2.84
C ASP A 246 0.21 -10.71 2.56
N ILE A 247 -0.16 -9.44 2.46
CA ILE A 247 -1.54 -9.03 2.17
C ILE A 247 -1.82 -8.76 0.70
N GLN A 248 -0.79 -8.79 -0.15
CA GLN A 248 -0.92 -8.38 -1.54
C GLN A 248 -0.87 -9.57 -2.50
N HIS A 249 -2.03 -9.95 -3.00
CA HIS A 249 -2.19 -11.09 -3.91
C HIS A 249 -2.01 -10.76 -5.41
N ASN A 250 -1.87 -9.45 -5.76
CA ASN A 250 -1.81 -8.98 -7.17
C ASN A 250 -0.39 -8.61 -7.64
N VAL A 251 0.62 -9.19 -7.03
CA VAL A 251 2.04 -8.89 -7.31
C VAL A 251 2.44 -9.16 -8.75
N LYS A 252 1.85 -10.17 -9.37
CA LYS A 252 2.10 -10.51 -10.77
C LYS A 252 1.84 -9.37 -11.76
N ASP A 253 0.86 -8.51 -11.49
CA ASP A 253 0.56 -7.38 -12.37
C ASP A 253 1.69 -6.35 -12.33
N ILE A 254 2.36 -6.23 -11.18
CA ILE A 254 3.52 -5.38 -10.96
C ILE A 254 4.74 -5.93 -11.70
N TYR A 255 5.01 -7.22 -11.56
CA TYR A 255 6.14 -7.87 -12.26
C TYR A 255 5.95 -7.84 -13.76
N LEU A 256 4.73 -8.10 -14.23
CA LEU A 256 4.40 -8.03 -15.64
C LEU A 256 4.69 -6.63 -16.20
N GLY A 257 4.20 -5.58 -15.54
CA GLY A 257 4.44 -4.19 -15.96
C GLY A 257 5.93 -3.85 -16.04
N LEU A 258 6.72 -4.20 -15.02
CA LEU A 258 8.18 -3.98 -15.01
C LEU A 258 8.86 -4.73 -16.15
N THR A 259 8.55 -6.01 -16.31
CA THR A 259 9.09 -6.87 -17.36
C THR A 259 8.83 -6.31 -18.73
N LEU A 260 7.60 -5.90 -18.99
CA LEU A 260 7.17 -5.41 -20.27
C LEU A 260 7.91 -4.13 -20.66
N ILE A 261 8.10 -3.20 -19.72
CA ILE A 261 8.81 -1.95 -20.01
C ILE A 261 10.29 -2.18 -20.25
N LEU A 262 10.95 -2.98 -19.40
CA LEU A 262 12.37 -3.32 -19.59
C LEU A 262 12.62 -4.04 -20.91
N SER A 263 11.75 -4.99 -21.28
CA SER A 263 11.87 -5.70 -22.55
C SER A 263 11.60 -4.84 -23.78
N LEU A 264 10.76 -3.81 -23.69
CA LEU A 264 10.51 -2.88 -24.79
C LEU A 264 11.60 -1.84 -24.98
N ILE A 265 12.17 -1.34 -23.88
CA ILE A 265 13.13 -0.23 -23.96
C ILE A 265 14.56 -0.74 -24.10
N ILE A 266 14.98 -1.68 -23.27
CA ILE A 266 16.39 -2.10 -23.15
C ILE A 266 16.67 -3.30 -24.04
N VAL A 267 15.91 -4.37 -23.89
CA VAL A 267 16.21 -5.66 -24.49
C VAL A 267 16.21 -5.64 -26.02
N PRO A 268 15.29 -4.99 -26.73
CA PRO A 268 15.34 -4.95 -28.20
C PRO A 268 16.55 -4.24 -28.77
N LYS A 269 17.15 -3.31 -28.01
CA LYS A 269 18.31 -2.52 -28.43
C LYS A 269 19.64 -3.08 -27.91
N TRP A 270 19.62 -4.06 -27.02
CA TRP A 270 20.82 -4.58 -26.36
C TRP A 270 21.90 -5.00 -27.36
N ASN A 271 21.56 -5.92 -28.27
CA ASN A 271 22.48 -6.43 -29.27
C ASN A 271 23.00 -5.36 -30.24
N TYR A 272 22.21 -4.33 -30.50
CA TYR A 272 22.62 -3.17 -31.29
C TYR A 272 23.65 -2.31 -30.55
N ILE A 273 23.48 -2.14 -29.24
CA ILE A 273 24.39 -1.35 -28.38
C ILE A 273 25.71 -2.06 -28.19
N VAL A 274 25.70 -3.37 -27.89
CA VAL A 274 26.93 -4.13 -27.60
C VAL A 274 27.70 -4.54 -28.85
N GLY A 275 27.05 -4.66 -30.01
CA GLY A 275 27.64 -5.09 -31.29
C GLY A 275 27.65 -6.62 -31.47
N TRP A 276 27.72 -7.05 -32.75
CA TRP A 276 27.65 -8.46 -33.14
C TRP A 276 28.85 -9.28 -32.68
N ASP A 277 30.03 -8.67 -32.58
CA ASP A 277 31.28 -9.33 -32.20
C ASP A 277 31.54 -9.26 -30.68
N SER A 278 30.60 -8.74 -29.92
CA SER A 278 30.72 -8.63 -28.48
C SER A 278 30.46 -9.96 -27.78
N PRO A 279 31.23 -10.33 -26.73
CA PRO A 279 30.94 -11.49 -25.90
C PRO A 279 29.61 -11.32 -25.13
N MET A 280 29.07 -10.13 -25.07
CA MET A 280 27.75 -9.82 -24.47
C MET A 280 26.59 -9.88 -25.48
N PHE A 281 26.85 -10.23 -26.73
CA PHE A 281 25.79 -10.45 -27.72
C PHE A 281 24.97 -11.69 -27.33
N ILE A 282 23.65 -11.53 -27.28
CA ILE A 282 22.73 -12.62 -26.91
C ILE A 282 21.79 -12.92 -28.08
N PRO A 283 21.92 -14.09 -28.73
CA PRO A 283 20.99 -14.50 -29.76
C PRO A 283 19.55 -14.52 -29.21
N HIS A 284 18.60 -13.99 -30.00
CA HIS A 284 17.19 -13.96 -29.61
C HIS A 284 16.92 -13.30 -28.23
N ILE A 285 17.65 -12.28 -27.88
CA ILE A 285 17.66 -11.66 -26.55
C ILE A 285 16.26 -11.37 -26.00
N THR A 286 15.31 -10.91 -26.83
CA THR A 286 13.93 -10.63 -26.39
C THR A 286 13.24 -11.90 -25.88
N LYS A 287 13.46 -13.04 -26.53
CA LYS A 287 12.90 -14.34 -26.11
C LYS A 287 13.57 -14.85 -24.82
N VAL A 288 14.90 -14.75 -24.75
CA VAL A 288 15.68 -15.15 -23.56
C VAL A 288 15.25 -14.34 -22.35
N PHE A 289 15.16 -13.02 -22.49
CA PHE A 289 14.69 -12.14 -21.43
C PHE A 289 13.30 -12.52 -20.92
N PHE A 290 12.38 -12.80 -21.84
CA PHE A 290 11.02 -13.20 -21.50
C PHE A 290 10.95 -14.51 -20.70
N ILE A 291 11.79 -15.49 -21.05
CA ILE A 291 11.92 -16.74 -20.31
C ILE A 291 12.51 -16.49 -18.91
N CYS A 292 13.57 -15.68 -18.81
CA CYS A 292 14.17 -15.33 -17.52
C CYS A 292 13.16 -14.71 -16.57
N VAL A 293 12.31 -13.82 -17.07
CA VAL A 293 11.27 -13.18 -16.24
C VAL A 293 10.20 -14.16 -15.82
N LEU A 294 9.76 -15.06 -16.71
CA LEU A 294 8.85 -16.14 -16.32
C LEU A 294 9.43 -16.99 -15.20
N LEU A 295 10.70 -17.34 -15.30
CA LEU A 295 11.40 -18.10 -14.25
C LEU A 295 11.42 -17.31 -12.93
N ILE A 296 11.75 -16.02 -12.96
CA ILE A 296 11.75 -15.16 -11.77
C ILE A 296 10.37 -15.10 -11.14
N ILE A 297 9.31 -14.88 -11.93
CA ILE A 297 7.93 -14.86 -11.44
C ILE A 297 7.56 -16.19 -10.80
N THR A 298 7.90 -17.31 -11.47
CA THR A 298 7.60 -18.67 -10.98
C THR A 298 8.33 -18.96 -9.68
N ILE A 299 9.64 -18.67 -9.62
CA ILE A 299 10.46 -18.84 -8.43
C ILE A 299 9.93 -17.99 -7.27
N THR A 300 9.60 -16.73 -7.52
CA THR A 300 9.04 -15.85 -6.50
C THR A 300 7.68 -16.36 -5.99
N PHE A 301 6.84 -16.87 -6.88
CA PHE A 301 5.58 -17.50 -6.52
C PHE A 301 5.78 -18.73 -5.64
N LEU A 302 6.72 -19.61 -5.99
CA LEU A 302 7.05 -20.82 -5.22
C LEU A 302 7.64 -20.46 -3.84
N ILE A 303 8.56 -19.48 -3.78
CA ILE A 303 9.14 -19.01 -2.52
C ILE A 303 8.05 -18.47 -1.61
N ASN A 304 7.17 -17.62 -2.11
CA ASN A 304 6.06 -17.08 -1.33
C ASN A 304 5.17 -18.19 -0.76
N ARG A 305 4.92 -19.24 -1.53
CA ARG A 305 4.13 -20.37 -1.06
C ARG A 305 4.83 -21.20 0.02
N THR A 306 6.11 -21.53 -0.18
CA THR A 306 6.84 -22.44 0.71
C THR A 306 7.27 -21.77 2.01
N VAL A 307 7.70 -20.52 1.95
CA VAL A 307 8.23 -19.77 3.09
C VAL A 307 7.11 -19.13 3.90
N PHE A 308 6.09 -18.56 3.24
CA PHE A 308 5.06 -17.77 3.93
C PHE A 308 3.81 -18.58 4.33
N ARG A 309 3.55 -19.76 3.77
CA ARG A 309 2.40 -20.66 4.04
C ARG A 309 1.01 -19.96 4.12
N THR A 310 0.91 -18.71 3.67
CA THR A 310 -0.18 -17.79 3.97
C THR A 310 -1.22 -17.65 2.87
N LEU A 311 -1.00 -18.29 1.72
CA LEU A 311 -2.02 -18.33 0.67
C LEU A 311 -3.15 -19.28 1.09
N SER A 312 -4.32 -18.73 1.36
CA SER A 312 -5.53 -19.57 1.52
C SER A 312 -5.67 -20.48 0.30
N ASN A 313 -6.19 -21.70 0.48
CA ASN A 313 -6.29 -22.68 -0.61
C ASN A 313 -7.02 -22.12 -1.86
N SER A 314 -8.04 -21.28 -1.69
CA SER A 314 -8.76 -20.63 -2.79
C SER A 314 -7.94 -19.57 -3.52
N SER A 315 -7.19 -18.76 -2.78
CA SER A 315 -6.28 -17.75 -3.34
C SER A 315 -5.09 -18.39 -4.08
N PHE A 316 -4.60 -19.51 -3.56
CA PHE A 316 -3.54 -20.27 -4.19
C PHE A 316 -3.96 -20.82 -5.57
N LEU A 317 -5.09 -21.52 -5.66
CA LEU A 317 -5.61 -22.06 -6.91
C LEU A 317 -5.86 -20.96 -7.95
N ALA A 318 -6.42 -19.82 -7.53
CA ALA A 318 -6.63 -18.67 -8.40
C ALA A 318 -5.32 -18.09 -8.94
N ASN A 319 -4.27 -18.00 -8.12
CA ASN A 319 -2.97 -17.50 -8.55
C ASN A 319 -2.20 -18.52 -9.41
N LEU A 320 -2.31 -19.81 -9.07
CA LEU A 320 -1.74 -20.89 -9.88
C LEU A 320 -2.36 -20.94 -11.27
N SER A 321 -3.71 -20.86 -11.37
CA SER A 321 -4.40 -20.86 -12.66
C SER A 321 -3.99 -19.67 -13.54
N LYS A 322 -3.85 -18.48 -12.97
CA LYS A 322 -3.40 -17.28 -13.69
C LYS A 322 -1.94 -17.41 -14.16
N LEU A 323 -1.05 -17.95 -13.31
CA LEU A 323 0.33 -18.23 -13.70
C LEU A 323 0.38 -19.27 -14.83
N SER A 324 -0.41 -20.34 -14.74
CA SER A 324 -0.47 -21.38 -15.77
C SER A 324 -0.99 -20.82 -17.08
N ILE A 325 -2.06 -20.04 -17.09
CA ILE A 325 -2.57 -19.37 -18.29
C ILE A 325 -1.49 -18.46 -18.90
N PHE A 326 -0.81 -17.67 -18.09
CA PHE A 326 0.27 -16.81 -18.57
C PHE A 326 1.43 -17.60 -19.18
N MET A 327 1.84 -18.71 -18.57
CA MET A 327 2.87 -19.59 -19.12
C MET A 327 2.45 -20.23 -20.45
N ILE A 328 1.21 -20.71 -20.54
CA ILE A 328 0.66 -21.31 -21.78
C ILE A 328 0.63 -20.25 -22.91
N ILE A 329 0.10 -19.07 -22.65
CA ILE A 329 0.08 -17.99 -23.64
C ILE A 329 1.49 -17.63 -24.10
N THR A 330 2.43 -17.53 -23.15
CA THR A 330 3.84 -17.24 -23.46
C THR A 330 4.46 -18.31 -24.35
N PHE A 331 4.25 -19.59 -24.01
CA PHE A 331 4.75 -20.71 -24.79
C PHE A 331 4.14 -20.72 -26.20
N CYS A 332 2.85 -20.49 -26.33
CA CYS A 332 2.17 -20.37 -27.63
C CYS A 332 2.74 -19.23 -28.48
N ILE A 333 2.92 -18.04 -27.90
CA ILE A 333 3.49 -16.87 -28.60
C ILE A 333 4.96 -17.12 -28.98
N TYR A 334 5.75 -17.74 -28.09
CA TYR A 334 7.14 -18.07 -28.36
C TYR A 334 7.29 -19.00 -29.56
N ASN A 335 6.43 -20.01 -29.66
CA ASN A 335 6.49 -21.03 -30.71
C ASN A 335 5.61 -20.71 -31.92
N TRP A 336 4.80 -19.63 -31.93
CA TRP A 336 3.79 -19.34 -32.95
C TRP A 336 4.31 -19.46 -34.35
N ASN A 337 5.33 -18.70 -34.73
CA ASN A 337 5.88 -18.70 -36.06
C ASN A 337 6.48 -20.04 -36.48
N ALA A 338 7.08 -20.79 -35.55
CA ALA A 338 7.63 -22.10 -35.82
C ALA A 338 6.55 -23.13 -36.11
N VAL A 339 5.41 -23.06 -35.42
CA VAL A 339 4.27 -23.97 -35.65
C VAL A 339 3.57 -23.61 -36.96
N VAL A 340 3.31 -22.34 -37.23
CA VAL A 340 2.65 -21.86 -38.43
C VAL A 340 3.48 -22.17 -39.67
N ALA A 341 4.79 -21.96 -39.65
CA ALA A 341 5.69 -22.26 -40.73
C ALA A 341 5.77 -23.76 -41.06
N LYS A 342 5.54 -24.65 -40.08
CA LYS A 342 5.45 -26.10 -40.31
C LYS A 342 4.14 -26.51 -40.99
N TRP A 343 3.07 -25.74 -40.85
CA TRP A 343 1.77 -26.05 -41.43
C TRP A 343 1.65 -25.59 -42.86
N VAL A 344 2.19 -24.39 -43.17
CA VAL A 344 2.09 -23.79 -44.51
C VAL A 344 3.33 -22.94 -44.77
N GLU A 345 4.07 -23.21 -45.86
CA GLU A 345 5.32 -22.50 -46.17
C GLU A 345 5.15 -20.99 -46.32
N ASP A 346 4.06 -20.50 -46.88
CA ASP A 346 3.75 -19.07 -47.07
C ASP A 346 2.52 -18.61 -46.26
N SER A 347 2.50 -18.95 -44.98
CA SER A 347 1.34 -18.67 -44.15
C SER A 347 1.14 -17.17 -43.89
N ILE A 348 -0.08 -16.68 -44.16
CA ILE A 348 -0.53 -15.32 -43.76
C ILE A 348 -0.54 -15.10 -42.26
N TRP A 349 -0.48 -16.18 -41.45
CA TRP A 349 -0.44 -16.13 -40.01
C TRP A 349 0.99 -15.97 -39.45
N TYR A 350 2.02 -15.94 -40.30
CA TYR A 350 3.37 -15.63 -39.88
C TYR A 350 3.47 -14.17 -39.49
N ILE A 351 3.88 -13.89 -38.23
CA ILE A 351 3.95 -12.53 -37.71
C ILE A 351 5.41 -12.16 -37.43
N PRO A 352 6.03 -11.27 -38.22
CA PRO A 352 7.35 -10.76 -37.94
C PRO A 352 7.39 -10.13 -36.50
N HIS A 353 8.42 -10.45 -35.76
CA HIS A 353 8.60 -9.92 -34.40
C HIS A 353 7.42 -10.17 -33.45
N ILE A 354 6.73 -11.28 -33.55
CA ILE A 354 5.52 -11.61 -32.79
C ILE A 354 5.69 -11.36 -31.27
N THR A 355 6.85 -11.68 -30.69
CA THR A 355 7.12 -11.46 -29.28
C THR A 355 7.08 -9.97 -28.91
N LYS A 356 7.63 -9.10 -29.78
CA LYS A 356 7.61 -7.63 -29.57
C LYS A 356 6.19 -7.08 -29.69
N ILE A 357 5.43 -7.57 -30.68
CA ILE A 357 4.02 -7.16 -30.89
C ILE A 357 3.18 -7.57 -29.69
N PHE A 358 3.36 -8.80 -29.19
CA PHE A 358 2.68 -9.27 -27.97
C PHE A 358 2.98 -8.38 -26.76
N LEU A 359 4.24 -8.02 -26.55
CA LEU A 359 4.63 -7.12 -25.46
C LEU A 359 3.99 -5.74 -25.61
N LEU A 360 3.93 -5.19 -26.82
CA LEU A 360 3.27 -3.90 -27.09
C LEU A 360 1.76 -3.96 -26.78
N ILE A 361 1.10 -5.06 -27.16
CA ILE A 361 -0.33 -5.25 -26.86
C ILE A 361 -0.57 -5.27 -25.36
N ILE A 362 0.26 -6.00 -24.60
CA ILE A 362 0.10 -6.07 -23.13
C ILE A 362 0.37 -4.73 -22.46
N ILE A 363 1.38 -3.97 -22.91
CA ILE A 363 1.60 -2.61 -22.40
C ILE A 363 0.42 -1.70 -22.73
N GLY A 364 -0.06 -1.73 -23.98
CA GLY A 364 -1.22 -0.96 -24.38
C GLY A 364 -2.45 -1.28 -23.55
N ALA A 365 -2.72 -2.57 -23.34
CA ALA A 365 -3.82 -3.01 -22.48
C ALA A 365 -3.65 -2.56 -21.03
N SER A 366 -2.44 -2.67 -20.48
CA SER A 366 -2.12 -2.21 -19.13
C SER A 366 -2.30 -0.69 -19.00
N PHE A 367 -1.90 0.05 -20.03
CA PHE A 367 -2.04 1.50 -20.08
C PHE A 367 -3.51 1.94 -20.09
N VAL A 368 -4.34 1.30 -20.93
CA VAL A 368 -5.79 1.54 -20.99
C VAL A 368 -6.45 1.17 -19.65
N TYR A 369 -6.06 0.03 -19.08
CA TYR A 369 -6.55 -0.37 -17.77
C TYR A 369 -6.25 0.68 -16.69
N ARG A 370 -5.00 1.16 -16.60
CA ARG A 370 -4.56 2.13 -15.58
C ARG A 370 -5.08 3.54 -15.84
N GLY A 371 -5.23 3.94 -17.10
CA GLY A 371 -5.66 5.28 -17.49
C GLY A 371 -7.17 5.46 -17.54
N ILE A 372 -7.92 4.41 -17.86
CA ILE A 372 -9.37 4.50 -18.13
C ILE A 372 -10.16 3.60 -17.15
N TYR A 373 -10.00 2.29 -17.21
CA TYR A 373 -10.84 1.36 -16.46
C TYR A 373 -10.70 1.54 -14.95
N PHE A 374 -9.47 1.55 -14.44
CA PHE A 374 -9.21 1.67 -13.00
C PHE A 374 -9.75 2.99 -12.40
N PRO A 375 -9.51 4.17 -13.01
CA PRO A 375 -10.07 5.42 -12.51
C PRO A 375 -11.60 5.45 -12.51
N ILE A 376 -12.24 4.97 -13.57
CA ILE A 376 -13.72 4.92 -13.68
C ILE A 376 -14.29 4.01 -12.58
N LYS A 377 -13.74 2.81 -12.41
CA LYS A 377 -14.11 1.89 -11.32
C LYS A 377 -13.99 2.55 -9.95
N ASN A 378 -13.02 3.45 -9.76
CA ASN A 378 -12.80 4.22 -8.53
C ASN A 378 -13.52 5.58 -8.51
N LYS A 379 -14.59 5.72 -9.29
CA LYS A 379 -15.49 6.89 -9.30
C LYS A 379 -14.83 8.21 -9.73
N ILE A 380 -13.78 8.15 -10.55
CA ILE A 380 -13.25 9.35 -11.22
C ILE A 380 -14.19 9.71 -12.38
N LYS A 381 -14.56 10.99 -12.47
CA LYS A 381 -15.48 11.48 -13.50
C LYS A 381 -14.85 11.40 -14.90
N LEU A 382 -15.64 11.03 -15.92
CA LEU A 382 -15.20 10.96 -17.31
C LEU A 382 -14.69 12.29 -17.85
N ASN A 383 -15.35 13.41 -17.49
CA ASN A 383 -14.92 14.74 -17.88
C ASN A 383 -13.57 15.18 -17.32
N TYR A 384 -13.07 14.51 -16.28
CA TYR A 384 -11.71 14.69 -15.80
C TYR A 384 -10.70 13.88 -16.62
N LEU A 385 -11.06 12.68 -17.05
CA LEU A 385 -10.15 11.79 -17.78
C LEU A 385 -10.00 12.22 -19.24
N PHE A 386 -11.07 12.61 -19.88
CA PHE A 386 -11.08 12.97 -21.30
C PHE A 386 -11.02 14.48 -21.52
N PRO A 387 -10.37 14.95 -22.61
CA PRO A 387 -9.80 14.13 -23.67
C PRO A 387 -8.40 13.56 -23.37
N PHE A 388 -7.56 14.17 -22.50
CA PHE A 388 -6.12 13.84 -22.43
C PHE A 388 -5.62 13.35 -21.06
N ASN A 389 -6.31 13.64 -19.96
CA ASN A 389 -5.80 13.29 -18.63
C ASN A 389 -5.67 11.79 -18.39
N TRP A 390 -6.44 10.96 -19.10
CA TRP A 390 -6.30 9.49 -19.01
C TRP A 390 -4.89 9.02 -19.39
N ILE A 391 -4.21 9.73 -20.31
CA ILE A 391 -2.82 9.43 -20.69
C ILE A 391 -1.89 9.67 -19.50
N LEU A 392 -2.02 10.82 -18.84
CA LEU A 392 -1.20 11.16 -17.68
C LEU A 392 -1.48 10.24 -16.49
N VAL A 393 -2.76 9.90 -16.26
CA VAL A 393 -3.18 8.97 -15.21
C VAL A 393 -2.64 7.56 -15.48
N GLY A 394 -2.71 7.09 -16.73
CA GLY A 394 -2.15 5.81 -17.15
C GLY A 394 -0.63 5.75 -17.00
N SER A 395 0.08 6.77 -17.47
CA SER A 395 1.53 6.89 -17.33
C SER A 395 1.96 6.89 -15.87
N LEU A 396 1.31 7.69 -15.02
CA LEU A 396 1.61 7.71 -13.59
C LEU A 396 1.29 6.38 -12.92
N GLY A 397 0.16 5.74 -13.28
CA GLY A 397 -0.22 4.43 -12.77
C GLY A 397 0.81 3.35 -13.08
N ILE A 398 1.31 3.32 -14.33
CA ILE A 398 2.37 2.40 -14.75
C ILE A 398 3.69 2.72 -14.04
N ALA A 399 4.09 3.99 -13.93
CA ALA A 399 5.30 4.39 -13.21
C ALA A 399 5.26 3.94 -11.73
N LEU A 400 4.10 4.07 -11.07
CA LEU A 400 3.92 3.57 -9.71
C LEU A 400 4.04 2.03 -9.65
N ASP A 401 3.48 1.31 -10.61
CA ASP A 401 3.56 -0.17 -10.64
C ASP A 401 5.00 -0.64 -10.87
N ILE A 402 5.76 0.04 -11.74
CA ILE A 402 7.19 -0.23 -11.96
C ILE A 402 7.98 -0.08 -10.66
N VAL A 403 7.76 0.99 -9.91
CA VAL A 403 8.50 1.27 -8.68
C VAL A 403 8.11 0.31 -7.54
N LYS A 404 6.87 -0.16 -7.52
CA LYS A 404 6.42 -1.15 -6.54
C LYS A 404 7.09 -2.51 -6.72
N ALA A 405 7.40 -2.92 -7.95
CA ALA A 405 7.97 -4.24 -8.22
C ALA A 405 9.30 -4.48 -7.50
N PRO A 406 10.36 -3.66 -7.65
CA PRO A 406 11.59 -3.84 -6.89
C PRO A 406 11.39 -3.70 -5.38
N GLY A 407 10.48 -2.83 -4.93
CA GLY A 407 10.12 -2.74 -3.52
C GLY A 407 9.57 -4.05 -2.96
N TYR A 408 8.70 -4.72 -3.71
CA TYR A 408 8.17 -6.01 -3.32
C TYR A 408 9.25 -7.10 -3.29
N ILE A 409 10.10 -7.18 -4.32
CA ILE A 409 11.20 -8.16 -4.38
C ILE A 409 12.11 -8.01 -3.15
N LEU A 410 12.55 -6.79 -2.89
CA LEU A 410 13.38 -6.50 -1.72
C LEU A 410 12.69 -6.89 -0.41
N GLY A 411 11.43 -6.51 -0.25
CA GLY A 411 10.66 -6.85 0.94
C GLY A 411 10.46 -8.36 1.12
N ALA A 412 10.23 -9.11 0.05
CA ALA A 412 10.10 -10.57 0.08
C ALA A 412 11.42 -11.25 0.47
N ILE A 413 12.56 -10.80 -0.10
CA ILE A 413 13.89 -11.29 0.27
C ILE A 413 14.15 -11.06 1.76
N PHE A 414 13.87 -9.85 2.27
CA PHE A 414 14.08 -9.53 3.68
C PHE A 414 13.19 -10.31 4.63
N ALA A 415 11.92 -10.50 4.26
CA ALA A 415 11.01 -11.30 5.04
C ALA A 415 11.51 -12.73 5.21
N THR A 416 12.11 -13.31 4.16
CA THR A 416 12.71 -14.67 4.21
C THR A 416 13.84 -14.74 5.22
N PHE A 417 14.77 -13.77 5.19
CA PHE A 417 15.91 -13.74 6.12
C PHE A 417 15.54 -13.43 7.56
N LEU A 418 14.50 -12.64 7.80
CA LEU A 418 14.14 -12.18 9.14
C LEU A 418 13.14 -13.11 9.85
N ARG A 419 12.25 -13.79 9.12
CA ARG A 419 11.32 -14.78 9.70
C ARG A 419 11.98 -16.13 10.02
N GLY A 420 13.08 -16.48 9.36
CA GLY A 420 13.86 -17.69 9.66
C GLY A 420 14.64 -17.64 10.99
N ARG A 421 14.53 -16.53 11.74
CA ARG A 421 15.20 -16.34 13.04
C ARG A 421 14.24 -16.27 14.23
N LYS A 422 12.98 -16.72 14.05
CA LYS A 422 12.03 -16.90 15.17
C LYS A 422 12.04 -18.34 15.66
#